data_47447b5667f2fd80b1b7c9b542520a04
#
_entry.id   47447b5667f2fd80b1b7c9b542520a04
#
_cell.length_a   1.000
_cell.length_b   1.000
_cell.length_c   1.000
_cell.angle_alpha   90.00
_cell.angle_beta   90.00
_cell.angle_gamma   90.00
#
_symmetry.space_group_name_H-M   'P 1'
#
loop_
_entity.id
_entity.type
_entity.pdbx_description
1 polymer ?
#
loop_
_entity_poly.entity_id
_entity_poly.type
_entity_poly.pdbx_seq_one_letter_code
_entity_poly.pdbx_strand_id
1 'polypeptide(L)'
;MQQSAVWIAWLLCELLSVQSPPSWLEPDKQRANRILLIDATRLRIPGGTGDDVRLHWSYDLLSGRTQEVAISDRHQAEDLGWFKLQAGDITVTGAGYPVGSTVAIVLKQHADAVTRTTVSHLRLETEHGERMDLKSRLKRQPYGKARHMMGWVKAPDGERYQVRLVAYRLPKEVAVQAQERKRQRLREKRGKNFNQELVWWAGWILLITTLPLESWSDEEVAQLYRARWQVELVFKRLKQGLNWHGVSIKDWDHLSTLVQLKLIVWCLQEQEQLWMREQLGQLIQLPQRDWQEASLEPDEASDQWVISSWLLTQQCLQDLSMLLRGRWSRQHLQCCLPLLQRYLLSRKRRKRTHQETTSRIWLSQKLTRLMPSNAA
;
A
#
# COMPACT_ATOMS: atom_id res chain seq x y z
N MET A 1 30.58 -14.47 -9.94
CA MET A 1 29.71 -13.58 -9.17
C MET A 1 28.71 -12.79 -10.03
N GLN A 2 29.12 -12.11 -11.12
CA GLN A 2 28.16 -11.39 -11.99
C GLN A 2 27.05 -12.29 -12.57
N GLN A 3 27.38 -13.50 -13.02
CA GLN A 3 26.37 -14.45 -13.54
C GLN A 3 25.35 -14.89 -12.47
N SER A 4 25.78 -15.08 -11.22
CA SER A 4 24.87 -15.45 -10.12
C SER A 4 23.92 -14.31 -9.76
N ALA A 5 24.36 -13.06 -9.80
CA ALA A 5 23.51 -11.89 -9.55
C ALA A 5 22.41 -11.73 -10.62
N VAL A 6 22.76 -11.96 -11.89
CA VAL A 6 21.80 -11.94 -13.01
C VAL A 6 20.75 -13.05 -12.85
N TRP A 7 21.19 -14.27 -12.50
CA TRP A 7 20.28 -15.39 -12.29
C TRP A 7 19.35 -15.17 -11.10
N ILE A 8 19.85 -14.60 -9.99
CA ILE A 8 19.04 -14.26 -8.81
C ILE A 8 18.01 -13.19 -9.15
N ALA A 9 18.39 -12.15 -9.91
CA ALA A 9 17.47 -11.11 -10.35
C ALA A 9 16.38 -11.70 -11.27
N TRP A 10 16.75 -12.58 -12.20
CA TRP A 10 15.81 -13.28 -13.06
C TRP A 10 14.85 -14.14 -12.25
N LEU A 11 15.34 -14.95 -11.31
CA LEU A 11 14.50 -15.79 -10.44
C LEU A 11 13.50 -14.95 -9.63
N LEU A 12 13.94 -13.80 -9.12
CA LEU A 12 13.05 -12.88 -8.41
C LEU A 12 11.93 -12.36 -9.34
N CYS A 13 12.28 -11.98 -10.57
CA CYS A 13 11.28 -11.53 -11.57
C CYS A 13 10.29 -12.66 -11.90
N GLU A 14 10.76 -13.89 -12.09
CA GLU A 14 9.90 -15.05 -12.34
C GLU A 14 8.96 -15.32 -11.16
N LEU A 15 9.45 -15.30 -9.92
CA LEU A 15 8.62 -15.49 -8.73
C LEU A 15 7.57 -14.40 -8.57
N LEU A 16 7.85 -13.18 -9.00
CA LEU A 16 6.87 -12.09 -9.00
C LEU A 16 5.85 -12.25 -10.15
N SER A 17 6.24 -12.79 -11.29
CA SER A 17 5.40 -12.95 -12.49
C SER A 17 4.50 -14.19 -12.44
N VAL A 18 4.96 -15.29 -11.89
CA VAL A 18 4.25 -16.61 -11.83
C VAL A 18 3.14 -16.64 -10.77
N GLN A 19 2.81 -15.52 -10.18
CA GLN A 19 1.78 -15.48 -9.14
C GLN A 19 0.39 -15.73 -9.74
N SER A 20 -0.08 -16.98 -9.67
CA SER A 20 -1.47 -17.30 -9.98
C SER A 20 -2.42 -16.45 -9.14
N PRO A 21 -3.51 -15.92 -9.71
CA PRO A 21 -4.52 -15.22 -8.92
C PRO A 21 -5.03 -16.17 -7.83
N PRO A 22 -5.39 -15.65 -6.65
CA PRO A 22 -5.96 -16.48 -5.59
C PRO A 22 -7.25 -17.13 -6.08
N SER A 23 -7.55 -18.36 -5.62
CA SER A 23 -8.70 -19.16 -6.06
C SER A 23 -10.06 -18.50 -5.85
N TRP A 24 -10.15 -17.53 -4.95
CA TRP A 24 -11.36 -16.74 -4.73
C TRP A 24 -11.56 -15.60 -5.75
N LEU A 25 -10.56 -15.34 -6.60
CA LEU A 25 -10.72 -14.47 -7.77
C LEU A 25 -11.21 -15.34 -8.92
N GLU A 26 -12.49 -15.25 -9.24
CA GLU A 26 -13.09 -16.03 -10.33
C GLU A 26 -12.36 -15.76 -11.66
N PRO A 27 -11.98 -16.82 -12.43
CA PRO A 27 -11.21 -16.70 -13.66
C PRO A 27 -11.88 -15.85 -14.75
N ASP A 28 -13.19 -15.81 -14.78
CA ASP A 28 -13.98 -15.07 -15.78
C ASP A 28 -13.97 -13.55 -15.57
N LYS A 29 -13.55 -13.12 -14.42
CA LYS A 29 -13.32 -11.71 -14.15
C LYS A 29 -11.86 -11.37 -14.38
N GLN A 30 -11.33 -11.63 -15.54
CA GLN A 30 -10.04 -11.07 -16.02
C GLN A 30 -10.08 -9.54 -16.00
N ARG A 31 -10.06 -9.01 -14.83
CA ARG A 31 -10.19 -7.62 -14.65
C ARG A 31 -8.97 -7.01 -14.21
N ALA A 32 -8.73 -6.36 -15.08
CA ALA A 32 -7.60 -5.51 -15.28
C ALA A 32 -7.36 -4.44 -14.24
N ASN A 33 -8.23 -4.18 -13.33
CA ASN A 33 -8.03 -3.10 -12.39
C ASN A 33 -7.37 -3.63 -11.12
N ARG A 34 -6.05 -3.62 -11.13
CA ARG A 34 -5.25 -3.78 -9.92
C ARG A 34 -5.33 -2.49 -9.11
N ILE A 35 -5.33 -2.60 -7.79
CA ILE A 35 -5.17 -1.46 -6.88
C ILE A 35 -3.78 -1.55 -6.28
N LEU A 36 -2.87 -0.79 -6.85
CA LEU A 36 -1.46 -0.83 -6.53
C LEU A 36 -1.13 0.17 -5.42
N LEU A 37 -0.89 -0.34 -4.23
CA LEU A 37 -0.34 0.44 -3.12
C LEU A 37 1.16 0.57 -3.34
N ILE A 38 1.61 1.77 -3.70
CA ILE A 38 3.00 2.02 -4.06
C ILE A 38 3.64 2.89 -3.00
N ASP A 39 4.77 2.44 -2.48
CA ASP A 39 5.55 3.15 -1.47
C ASP A 39 7.02 2.73 -1.54
N ALA A 40 7.88 3.45 -0.86
CA ALA A 40 9.28 3.09 -0.75
C ALA A 40 9.70 2.97 0.72
N THR A 41 10.61 2.05 0.98
CA THR A 41 11.18 1.91 2.32
C THR A 41 12.70 1.89 2.26
N ARG A 42 13.32 2.44 3.29
CA ARG A 42 14.76 2.46 3.44
C ARG A 42 15.22 1.33 4.34
N LEU A 43 16.30 0.70 3.94
CA LEU A 43 16.98 -0.31 4.71
C LEU A 43 18.29 0.27 5.23
N ARG A 44 18.48 0.20 6.55
CA ARG A 44 19.74 0.56 7.19
C ARG A 44 20.62 -0.66 7.27
N ILE A 45 21.86 -0.48 6.90
CA ILE A 45 22.86 -1.52 6.98
C ILE A 45 23.78 -1.22 8.17
N PRO A 46 24.00 -2.18 9.06
CA PRO A 46 24.95 -2.02 10.16
C PRO A 46 26.34 -1.67 9.67
N GLY A 47 26.94 -0.61 10.22
CA GLY A 47 28.26 -0.13 9.81
C GLY A 47 28.29 0.82 8.62
N GLY A 48 27.13 1.08 8.00
CA GLY A 48 26.95 2.13 6.98
C GLY A 48 26.77 3.53 7.60
N THR A 49 26.98 4.56 6.77
CA THR A 49 26.82 5.97 7.17
C THR A 49 25.34 6.43 7.16
N GLY A 50 24.38 5.52 6.98
CA GLY A 50 22.96 5.86 6.93
C GLY A 50 22.09 4.83 6.21
N ASP A 51 21.01 5.31 5.58
CA ASP A 51 20.09 4.49 4.80
C ASP A 51 20.72 4.17 3.45
N ASP A 52 21.26 2.98 3.29
CA ASP A 52 22.11 2.67 2.14
C ASP A 52 21.33 2.08 0.95
N VAL A 53 20.18 1.49 1.19
CA VAL A 53 19.30 0.89 0.16
C VAL A 53 17.89 1.40 0.28
N ARG A 54 17.28 1.70 -0.86
CA ARG A 54 15.85 1.97 -0.97
C ARG A 54 15.17 0.86 -1.75
N LEU A 55 14.08 0.31 -1.19
CA LEU A 55 13.19 -0.59 -1.89
C LEU A 55 11.96 0.20 -2.34
N HIS A 56 11.71 0.23 -3.65
CA HIS A 56 10.48 0.71 -4.25
C HIS A 56 9.56 -0.49 -4.41
N TRP A 57 8.32 -0.38 -3.93
CA TRP A 57 7.44 -1.51 -3.73
C TRP A 57 6.06 -1.24 -4.29
N SER A 58 5.56 -2.16 -5.10
CA SER A 58 4.20 -2.21 -5.57
C SER A 58 3.49 -3.44 -5.00
N TYR A 59 2.39 -3.20 -4.29
CA TYR A 59 1.57 -4.22 -3.65
C TYR A 59 0.14 -4.12 -4.15
N ASP A 60 -0.38 -5.18 -4.75
CA ASP A 60 -1.76 -5.20 -5.17
C ASP A 60 -2.67 -5.52 -3.99
N LEU A 61 -3.56 -4.58 -3.67
CA LEU A 61 -4.49 -4.68 -2.56
C LEU A 61 -5.52 -5.78 -2.79
N LEU A 62 -5.93 -6.03 -4.03
CA LEU A 62 -6.97 -7.01 -4.35
C LEU A 62 -6.46 -8.44 -4.21
N SER A 63 -5.32 -8.75 -4.81
CA SER A 63 -4.71 -10.07 -4.69
C SER A 63 -4.00 -10.28 -3.35
N GLY A 64 -3.63 -9.20 -2.66
CA GLY A 64 -2.88 -9.26 -1.41
C GLY A 64 -1.43 -9.66 -1.60
N ARG A 65 -0.82 -9.35 -2.76
CA ARG A 65 0.52 -9.79 -3.16
C ARG A 65 1.42 -8.63 -3.56
N THR A 66 2.70 -8.85 -3.40
CA THR A 66 3.73 -8.03 -4.01
C THR A 66 3.69 -8.22 -5.53
N GLN A 67 3.62 -7.11 -6.28
CA GLN A 67 3.62 -7.14 -7.74
C GLN A 67 5.01 -6.87 -8.30
N GLU A 68 5.64 -5.80 -7.85
CA GLU A 68 6.96 -5.40 -8.31
C GLU A 68 7.79 -4.83 -7.17
N VAL A 69 9.10 -5.06 -7.25
CA VAL A 69 10.08 -4.48 -6.33
C VAL A 69 11.27 -4.00 -7.13
N ALA A 70 11.64 -2.74 -6.96
CA ALA A 70 12.89 -2.21 -7.48
C ALA A 70 13.83 -1.83 -6.34
N ILE A 71 15.12 -2.02 -6.56
CA ILE A 71 16.17 -1.75 -5.59
C ILE A 71 17.01 -0.57 -6.12
N SER A 72 17.18 0.44 -5.30
CA SER A 72 18.02 1.59 -5.64
C SER A 72 18.88 2.03 -4.45
N ASP A 73 19.84 2.88 -4.72
CA ASP A 73 20.55 3.60 -3.68
C ASP A 73 19.65 4.65 -2.99
N ARG A 74 20.16 5.25 -1.93
CA ARG A 74 19.43 6.27 -1.13
C ARG A 74 19.11 7.56 -1.89
N HIS A 75 19.82 7.84 -2.99
CA HIS A 75 19.72 9.11 -3.72
C HIS A 75 18.60 9.11 -4.75
N GLN A 76 18.16 7.93 -5.17
CA GLN A 76 17.07 7.79 -6.13
C GLN A 76 15.73 8.23 -5.51
N ALA A 77 15.00 9.05 -6.26
CA ALA A 77 13.70 9.55 -5.82
C ALA A 77 12.60 8.46 -5.86
N GLU A 78 11.54 8.71 -5.09
CA GLU A 78 10.29 7.97 -5.23
C GLU A 78 9.61 8.43 -6.52
N ASP A 79 9.47 7.52 -7.49
CA ASP A 79 8.85 7.78 -8.79
C ASP A 79 8.05 6.56 -9.26
N LEU A 80 6.96 6.79 -10.00
CA LEU A 80 6.17 5.72 -10.59
C LEU A 80 6.84 5.02 -11.77
N GLY A 81 7.84 5.66 -12.38
CA GLY A 81 8.63 5.07 -13.46
C GLY A 81 9.37 3.78 -13.10
N TRP A 82 9.44 3.45 -11.81
CA TRP A 82 9.96 2.16 -11.35
C TRP A 82 9.04 0.97 -11.65
N PHE A 83 7.76 1.21 -12.00
CA PHE A 83 6.73 0.18 -12.08
C PHE A 83 6.07 0.14 -13.44
N LYS A 84 5.69 -1.06 -13.88
CA LYS A 84 4.93 -1.28 -15.11
C LYS A 84 3.43 -1.21 -14.81
N LEU A 85 2.81 -0.10 -15.17
CA LEU A 85 1.37 0.07 -15.05
C LEU A 85 0.66 -0.53 -16.27
N GLN A 86 -0.56 -0.99 -16.03
CA GLN A 86 -1.48 -1.47 -17.06
C GLN A 86 -2.69 -0.54 -17.15
N ALA A 87 -3.35 -0.52 -18.31
CA ALA A 87 -4.59 0.22 -18.45
C ALA A 87 -5.62 -0.23 -17.42
N GLY A 88 -6.27 0.73 -16.75
CA GLY A 88 -7.24 0.48 -15.68
C GLY A 88 -6.65 0.20 -14.30
N ASP A 89 -5.32 0.24 -14.10
CA ASP A 89 -4.73 0.21 -12.77
C ASP A 89 -5.09 1.47 -11.98
N ILE A 90 -5.26 1.32 -10.67
CA ILE A 90 -5.39 2.44 -9.76
C ILE A 90 -4.18 2.45 -8.82
N THR A 91 -3.35 3.47 -8.92
CA THR A 91 -2.18 3.63 -8.05
C THR A 91 -2.51 4.46 -6.81
N VAL A 92 -2.05 4.03 -5.65
CA VAL A 92 -2.22 4.76 -4.38
C VAL A 92 -0.83 5.04 -3.79
N THR A 93 -0.43 6.31 -3.79
CA THR A 93 0.94 6.71 -3.43
C THR A 93 1.00 7.66 -2.24
N GLY A 94 2.16 7.69 -1.57
CA GLY A 94 2.47 8.59 -0.47
C GLY A 94 2.87 9.99 -0.91
N ALA A 95 3.16 10.87 0.06
CA ALA A 95 3.55 12.26 -0.20
C ALA A 95 5.00 12.42 -0.73
N GLY A 96 5.75 11.34 -0.84
CA GLY A 96 7.09 11.32 -1.44
C GLY A 96 7.06 11.34 -2.96
N TYR A 97 5.94 10.95 -3.58
CA TYR A 97 5.78 10.89 -5.02
C TYR A 97 5.40 12.27 -5.59
N PRO A 98 6.14 12.79 -6.59
CA PRO A 98 5.84 14.09 -7.22
C PRO A 98 4.50 14.04 -7.96
N VAL A 99 3.57 14.92 -7.62
CA VAL A 99 2.20 14.91 -8.17
C VAL A 99 2.19 15.00 -9.70
N GLY A 100 2.93 15.95 -10.28
CA GLY A 100 2.93 16.15 -11.73
C GLY A 100 3.47 14.95 -12.51
N SER A 101 4.58 14.35 -12.06
CA SER A 101 5.15 13.14 -12.65
C SER A 101 4.17 11.95 -12.52
N THR A 102 3.62 11.76 -11.33
CA THR A 102 2.66 10.70 -11.05
C THR A 102 1.45 10.77 -11.98
N VAL A 103 0.83 11.96 -12.09
CA VAL A 103 -0.36 12.16 -12.94
C VAL A 103 -0.03 11.93 -14.42
N ALA A 104 1.11 12.46 -14.90
CA ALA A 104 1.53 12.25 -16.28
C ALA A 104 1.74 10.76 -16.61
N ILE A 105 2.41 10.02 -15.72
CA ILE A 105 2.69 8.60 -15.94
C ILE A 105 1.39 7.80 -16.00
N VAL A 106 0.49 7.97 -15.02
CA VAL A 106 -0.75 7.17 -14.98
C VAL A 106 -1.65 7.46 -16.18
N LEU A 107 -1.83 8.73 -16.55
CA LEU A 107 -2.69 9.07 -17.68
C LEU A 107 -2.13 8.59 -19.03
N LYS A 108 -0.80 8.64 -19.23
CA LYS A 108 -0.14 8.07 -20.41
C LYS A 108 -0.29 6.55 -20.51
N GLN A 109 -0.49 5.86 -19.39
CA GLN A 109 -0.69 4.41 -19.31
C GLN A 109 -2.16 4.02 -19.21
N HIS A 110 -3.10 4.97 -19.38
CA HIS A 110 -4.54 4.74 -19.20
C HIS A 110 -4.89 4.15 -17.83
N ALA A 111 -4.16 4.58 -16.81
CA ALA A 111 -4.34 4.21 -15.41
C ALA A 111 -4.80 5.43 -14.60
N ASP A 112 -5.12 5.22 -13.32
CA ASP A 112 -5.55 6.26 -12.40
C ASP A 112 -4.66 6.35 -11.17
N ALA A 113 -4.75 7.49 -10.48
CA ALA A 113 -3.98 7.75 -9.26
C ALA A 113 -4.81 8.32 -8.12
N VAL A 114 -4.44 7.94 -6.90
CA VAL A 114 -4.75 8.64 -5.66
C VAL A 114 -3.44 8.92 -4.94
N THR A 115 -2.97 10.15 -5.01
CA THR A 115 -1.67 10.56 -4.47
C THR A 115 -1.86 11.53 -3.32
N ARG A 116 -1.28 11.22 -2.16
CA ARG A 116 -1.21 12.21 -1.07
C ARG A 116 -0.19 13.28 -1.40
N THR A 117 -0.51 14.51 -1.04
CA THR A 117 0.41 15.63 -1.19
C THR A 117 0.43 16.52 0.04
N THR A 118 1.34 17.47 0.06
CA THR A 118 1.39 18.55 1.05
C THR A 118 1.28 19.88 0.34
N VAL A 119 0.82 20.90 1.04
CA VAL A 119 0.66 22.26 0.46
C VAL A 119 1.98 22.83 -0.08
N SER A 120 3.12 22.41 0.50
CA SER A 120 4.44 22.84 0.05
C SER A 120 4.86 22.22 -1.29
N HIS A 121 4.33 21.07 -1.63
CA HIS A 121 4.64 20.33 -2.86
C HIS A 121 3.50 20.39 -3.88
N LEU A 122 2.36 20.95 -3.51
CA LEU A 122 1.20 21.07 -4.39
C LEU A 122 1.17 22.47 -5.02
N ARG A 123 1.30 22.52 -6.33
CA ARG A 123 0.98 23.68 -7.13
C ARG A 123 -0.23 23.36 -7.98
N LEU A 124 -1.41 23.68 -7.45
CA LEU A 124 -2.67 23.53 -8.17
C LEU A 124 -3.00 24.87 -8.85
N GLU A 125 -3.33 24.79 -10.12
CA GLU A 125 -3.59 25.94 -10.98
C GLU A 125 -5.04 25.94 -11.45
N THR A 126 -5.56 27.13 -11.79
CA THR A 126 -6.80 27.28 -12.54
C THR A 126 -6.59 26.86 -13.99
N GLU A 127 -7.65 26.80 -14.78
CA GLU A 127 -7.56 26.53 -16.23
C GLU A 127 -6.64 27.53 -16.95
N HIS A 128 -6.64 28.79 -16.49
CA HIS A 128 -5.82 29.86 -17.05
C HIS A 128 -4.36 29.86 -16.54
N GLY A 129 -3.95 28.90 -15.73
CA GLY A 129 -2.56 28.78 -15.23
C GLY A 129 -2.28 29.59 -13.97
N GLU A 130 -3.27 30.19 -13.35
CA GLU A 130 -3.10 30.94 -12.11
C GLU A 130 -3.07 29.99 -10.91
N ARG A 131 -2.20 30.27 -9.95
CA ARG A 131 -2.12 29.47 -8.72
C ARG A 131 -3.38 29.62 -7.88
N MET A 132 -3.99 28.49 -7.50
CA MET A 132 -5.18 28.48 -6.65
C MET A 132 -4.84 28.75 -5.18
N ASP A 133 -5.54 29.68 -4.53
CA ASP A 133 -5.47 29.86 -3.08
C ASP A 133 -6.34 28.81 -2.37
N LEU A 134 -5.73 27.71 -2.02
CA LEU A 134 -6.41 26.58 -1.35
C LEU A 134 -6.87 26.95 0.05
N LYS A 135 -6.12 27.79 0.77
CA LYS A 135 -6.44 28.15 2.14
C LYS A 135 -7.74 28.95 2.23
N SER A 136 -7.89 29.95 1.39
CA SER A 136 -9.12 30.77 1.32
C SER A 136 -10.34 29.91 0.98
N ARG A 137 -10.18 28.97 0.05
CA ARG A 137 -11.27 28.09 -0.39
C ARG A 137 -11.68 27.04 0.66
N LEU A 138 -10.75 26.59 1.50
CA LEU A 138 -10.95 25.50 2.48
C LEU A 138 -11.19 25.96 3.91
N LYS A 139 -10.88 27.21 4.27
CA LYS A 139 -10.93 27.70 5.66
C LYS A 139 -12.29 27.49 6.36
N ARG A 140 -13.39 27.51 5.61
CA ARG A 140 -14.77 27.36 6.15
C ARG A 140 -15.26 25.92 6.14
N GLN A 141 -14.44 24.93 5.69
CA GLN A 141 -14.87 23.54 5.63
C GLN A 141 -15.05 22.95 7.04
N PRO A 142 -16.13 22.21 7.31
CA PRO A 142 -16.35 21.54 8.59
C PRO A 142 -15.29 20.44 8.87
N TYR A 143 -15.02 20.18 10.13
CA TYR A 143 -14.19 19.07 10.56
C TYR A 143 -14.85 17.72 10.20
N GLY A 144 -14.03 16.71 9.89
CA GLY A 144 -14.48 15.35 9.56
C GLY A 144 -15.12 15.21 8.17
N LYS A 145 -15.06 16.23 7.32
CA LYS A 145 -15.65 16.21 5.97
C LYS A 145 -14.59 16.33 4.89
N ALA A 146 -14.88 15.71 3.74
CA ALA A 146 -14.16 15.91 2.49
C ALA A 146 -14.78 17.03 1.65
N ARG A 147 -13.99 17.65 0.81
CA ARG A 147 -14.42 18.57 -0.24
C ARG A 147 -13.47 18.46 -1.41
N HIS A 148 -13.99 18.44 -2.62
CA HIS A 148 -13.15 18.47 -3.81
C HIS A 148 -13.10 19.83 -4.49
N MET A 149 -12.09 19.99 -5.32
CA MET A 149 -11.91 21.08 -6.27
C MET A 149 -11.23 20.53 -7.51
N MET A 150 -11.71 20.95 -8.67
CA MET A 150 -11.01 20.69 -9.93
C MET A 150 -9.88 21.72 -10.09
N GLY A 151 -8.78 21.29 -10.67
CA GLY A 151 -7.65 22.14 -10.95
C GLY A 151 -6.67 21.45 -11.90
N TRP A 152 -5.58 22.12 -12.17
CA TRP A 152 -4.56 21.67 -13.11
C TRP A 152 -3.23 21.51 -12.38
N VAL A 153 -2.48 20.49 -12.74
CA VAL A 153 -1.10 20.29 -12.30
C VAL A 153 -0.18 20.25 -13.51
N LYS A 154 0.97 20.89 -13.38
CA LYS A 154 1.99 20.86 -14.41
C LYS A 154 2.94 19.71 -14.18
N ALA A 155 3.17 18.89 -15.20
CA ALA A 155 4.13 17.80 -15.18
C ALA A 155 5.55 18.26 -15.61
N PRO A 156 6.57 17.43 -15.36
CA PRO A 156 7.96 17.76 -15.76
C PRO A 156 8.16 17.93 -17.27
N ASP A 157 7.34 17.29 -18.09
CA ASP A 157 7.33 17.44 -19.55
C ASP A 157 6.74 18.78 -20.04
N GLY A 158 6.23 19.60 -19.12
CA GLY A 158 5.60 20.88 -19.42
C GLY A 158 4.08 20.81 -19.65
N GLU A 159 3.55 19.62 -19.85
CA GLU A 159 2.12 19.37 -20.04
C GLU A 159 1.33 19.67 -18.78
N ARG A 160 0.06 20.05 -18.96
CA ARG A 160 -0.88 20.33 -17.88
C ARG A 160 -2.01 19.32 -17.90
N TYR A 161 -2.25 18.72 -16.76
CA TYR A 161 -3.27 17.71 -16.58
C TYR A 161 -4.33 18.17 -15.61
N GLN A 162 -5.60 17.99 -15.99
CA GLN A 162 -6.71 18.26 -15.09
C GLN A 162 -6.78 17.16 -14.02
N VAL A 163 -6.96 17.58 -12.76
CA VAL A 163 -7.03 16.69 -11.61
C VAL A 163 -8.08 17.16 -10.64
N ARG A 164 -8.53 16.24 -9.78
CA ARG A 164 -9.39 16.53 -8.66
C ARG A 164 -8.55 16.54 -7.37
N LEU A 165 -8.54 17.66 -6.67
CA LEU A 165 -8.06 17.73 -5.30
C LEU A 165 -9.19 17.35 -4.35
N VAL A 166 -9.02 16.29 -3.56
CA VAL A 166 -9.88 15.93 -2.44
C VAL A 166 -9.20 16.37 -1.16
N ALA A 167 -9.76 17.39 -0.50
CA ALA A 167 -9.26 17.93 0.75
C ALA A 167 -10.13 17.44 1.91
N TYR A 168 -9.59 16.56 2.76
CA TYR A 168 -10.27 16.04 3.93
C TYR A 168 -9.78 16.77 5.18
N ARG A 169 -10.70 17.49 5.87
CA ARG A 169 -10.39 18.10 7.15
C ARG A 169 -10.53 17.06 8.26
N LEU A 170 -9.46 16.81 9.00
CA LEU A 170 -9.46 15.83 10.08
C LEU A 170 -10.53 16.17 11.15
N PRO A 171 -11.08 15.19 11.88
CA PRO A 171 -11.88 15.44 13.07
C PRO A 171 -11.15 16.37 14.04
N LYS A 172 -11.88 17.21 14.77
CA LYS A 172 -11.33 18.32 15.57
C LYS A 172 -10.20 17.86 16.51
N GLU A 173 -10.42 16.79 17.25
CA GLU A 173 -9.48 16.25 18.21
C GLU A 173 -8.19 15.76 17.53
N VAL A 174 -8.34 15.06 16.39
CA VAL A 174 -7.21 14.54 15.60
C VAL A 174 -6.44 15.67 14.94
N ALA A 175 -7.16 16.71 14.44
CA ALA A 175 -6.54 17.88 13.83
C ALA A 175 -5.68 18.64 14.85
N VAL A 176 -6.20 18.87 16.07
CA VAL A 176 -5.47 19.55 17.17
C VAL A 176 -4.20 18.78 17.52
N GLN A 177 -4.30 17.45 17.69
CA GLN A 177 -3.13 16.61 17.98
C GLN A 177 -2.08 16.64 16.85
N ALA A 178 -2.54 16.59 15.58
CA ALA A 178 -1.65 16.65 14.43
C ALA A 178 -0.94 18.01 14.33
N GLN A 179 -1.66 19.08 14.59
CA GLN A 179 -1.13 20.45 14.61
C GLN A 179 -0.11 20.64 15.72
N GLU A 180 -0.38 20.11 16.92
CA GLU A 180 0.57 20.21 18.04
C GLU A 180 1.86 19.43 17.76
N ARG A 181 1.77 18.19 17.26
CA ARG A 181 2.95 17.42 16.83
C ARG A 181 3.74 18.15 15.75
N LYS A 182 3.05 18.81 14.80
CA LYS A 182 3.72 19.59 13.75
C LYS A 182 4.42 20.81 14.33
N ARG A 183 3.78 21.52 15.26
CA ARG A 183 4.33 22.69 15.94
C ARG A 183 5.59 22.31 16.73
N GLN A 184 5.54 21.22 17.49
CA GLN A 184 6.69 20.72 18.24
C GLN A 184 7.86 20.40 17.30
N ARG A 185 7.65 19.62 16.23
CA ARG A 185 8.70 19.29 15.25
C ARG A 185 9.29 20.52 14.55
N LEU A 186 8.48 21.54 14.31
CA LEU A 186 8.97 22.80 13.71
C LEU A 186 9.81 23.60 14.70
N ARG A 187 9.42 23.62 16.00
CA ARG A 187 10.20 24.25 17.06
C ARG A 187 11.57 23.58 17.24
N GLU A 188 11.60 22.24 17.25
CA GLU A 188 12.84 21.47 17.35
C GLU A 188 13.81 21.74 16.18
N LYS A 189 13.27 21.88 14.95
CA LYS A 189 14.09 22.05 13.76
C LYS A 189 14.47 23.50 13.43
N ARG A 190 13.62 24.46 13.75
CA ARG A 190 13.73 25.88 13.29
C ARG A 190 13.59 26.90 14.43
N GLY A 191 13.57 26.47 15.67
CA GLY A 191 13.33 27.36 16.81
C GLY A 191 11.90 27.91 16.81
N LYS A 192 11.75 29.16 17.28
CA LYS A 192 10.42 29.80 17.42
C LYS A 192 9.88 30.36 16.08
N ASN A 193 10.76 30.63 15.11
CA ASN A 193 10.40 31.28 13.84
C ASN A 193 10.06 30.23 12.76
N PHE A 194 8.78 29.85 12.69
CA PHE A 194 8.27 28.99 11.63
C PHE A 194 6.92 29.47 11.14
N ASN A 195 6.59 29.12 9.89
CA ASN A 195 5.32 29.46 9.27
C ASN A 195 4.14 28.73 9.95
N GLN A 196 3.27 29.47 10.61
CA GLN A 196 2.05 28.98 11.30
C GLN A 196 1.08 28.31 10.32
N GLU A 197 1.11 28.67 9.07
CA GLU A 197 0.28 28.06 8.05
C GLU A 197 0.58 26.57 7.86
N LEU A 198 1.85 26.17 7.98
CA LEU A 198 2.23 24.76 7.94
C LEU A 198 1.63 23.95 9.10
N VAL A 199 1.40 24.59 10.23
CA VAL A 199 0.72 23.97 11.37
C VAL A 199 -0.77 23.81 11.06
N TRP A 200 -1.42 24.83 10.49
CA TRP A 200 -2.83 24.75 10.10
C TRP A 200 -3.07 23.60 9.12
N TRP A 201 -2.19 23.44 8.12
CA TRP A 201 -2.27 22.37 7.13
C TRP A 201 -2.06 20.96 7.71
N ALA A 202 -1.46 20.83 8.88
CA ALA A 202 -1.32 19.52 9.54
C ALA A 202 -2.68 18.93 9.96
N GLY A 203 -3.75 19.74 10.05
CA GLY A 203 -5.12 19.28 10.28
C GLY A 203 -5.84 18.77 9.02
N TRP A 204 -5.12 18.61 7.90
CA TRP A 204 -5.70 18.27 6.59
C TRP A 204 -5.01 17.06 5.96
N ILE A 205 -5.77 16.31 5.19
CA ILE A 205 -5.26 15.34 4.23
C ILE A 205 -5.62 15.88 2.84
N LEU A 206 -4.59 16.07 2.01
CA LEU A 206 -4.74 16.52 0.63
C LEU A 206 -4.42 15.36 -0.29
N LEU A 207 -5.39 14.97 -1.11
CA LEU A 207 -5.28 13.90 -2.09
C LEU A 207 -5.51 14.47 -3.49
N ILE A 208 -4.61 14.20 -4.40
CA ILE A 208 -4.81 14.43 -5.84
C ILE A 208 -5.25 13.11 -6.45
N THR A 209 -6.28 13.17 -7.29
CA THR A 209 -6.79 11.99 -7.98
C THR A 209 -7.20 12.31 -9.42
N THR A 210 -7.03 11.31 -10.30
CA THR A 210 -7.55 11.30 -11.67
C THR A 210 -8.87 10.54 -11.77
N LEU A 211 -9.27 9.83 -10.71
CA LEU A 211 -10.50 9.05 -10.68
C LEU A 211 -11.73 9.93 -10.94
N PRO A 212 -12.66 9.52 -11.83
CA PRO A 212 -13.84 10.31 -12.16
C PRO A 212 -14.78 10.47 -10.95
N LEU A 213 -15.37 11.66 -10.80
CA LEU A 213 -16.28 11.96 -9.68
C LEU A 213 -17.56 11.12 -9.72
N GLU A 214 -18.02 10.82 -10.91
CA GLU A 214 -19.25 10.05 -11.17
C GLU A 214 -19.13 8.62 -10.63
N SER A 215 -17.93 8.08 -10.65
CA SER A 215 -17.64 6.71 -10.22
C SER A 215 -17.04 6.63 -8.83
N TRP A 216 -16.39 7.69 -8.36
CA TRP A 216 -15.65 7.71 -7.09
C TRP A 216 -15.94 8.98 -6.30
N SER A 217 -16.77 8.90 -5.29
CA SER A 217 -17.04 10.01 -4.36
C SER A 217 -15.77 10.42 -3.58
N ASP A 218 -15.81 11.60 -2.98
CA ASP A 218 -14.67 12.11 -2.19
C ASP A 218 -14.36 11.24 -0.97
N GLU A 219 -15.40 10.69 -0.34
CA GLU A 219 -15.31 9.80 0.79
C GLU A 219 -14.66 8.46 0.38
N GLU A 220 -15.02 7.94 -0.78
CA GLU A 220 -14.44 6.70 -1.31
C GLU A 220 -12.97 6.87 -1.69
N VAL A 221 -12.59 7.99 -2.28
CA VAL A 221 -11.17 8.33 -2.53
C VAL A 221 -10.39 8.41 -1.22
N ALA A 222 -10.95 9.04 -0.20
CA ALA A 222 -10.32 9.12 1.11
C ALA A 222 -10.22 7.73 1.79
N GLN A 223 -11.22 6.87 1.60
CA GLN A 223 -11.21 5.49 2.11
C GLN A 223 -10.18 4.63 1.36
N LEU A 224 -10.10 4.75 0.04
CA LEU A 224 -9.09 4.08 -0.78
C LEU A 224 -7.67 4.48 -0.33
N TYR A 225 -7.45 5.76 -0.08
CA TYR A 225 -6.15 6.21 0.44
C TYR A 225 -5.81 5.61 1.82
N ARG A 226 -6.78 5.37 2.69
CA ARG A 226 -6.53 4.71 3.98
C ARG A 226 -5.98 3.29 3.80
N ALA A 227 -6.36 2.59 2.73
CA ALA A 227 -5.84 1.26 2.43
C ALA A 227 -4.31 1.25 2.20
N ARG A 228 -3.70 2.39 1.84
CA ARG A 228 -2.24 2.52 1.69
C ARG A 228 -1.46 2.06 2.92
N TRP A 229 -2.06 2.16 4.12
CA TRP A 229 -1.42 1.67 5.35
C TRP A 229 -1.01 0.19 5.26
N GLN A 230 -1.61 -0.59 4.38
CA GLN A 230 -1.29 -2.02 4.21
C GLN A 230 0.16 -2.22 3.74
N VAL A 231 0.67 -1.37 2.86
CA VAL A 231 2.07 -1.47 2.41
C VAL A 231 3.06 -1.20 3.57
N GLU A 232 2.71 -0.33 4.52
CA GLU A 232 3.54 -0.12 5.71
C GLU A 232 3.58 -1.37 6.62
N LEU A 233 2.49 -2.14 6.68
CA LEU A 233 2.46 -3.43 7.37
C LEU A 233 3.28 -4.49 6.64
N VAL A 234 3.29 -4.47 5.31
CA VAL A 234 4.19 -5.30 4.50
C VAL A 234 5.64 -4.98 4.86
N PHE A 235 6.04 -3.71 4.85
CA PHE A 235 7.39 -3.29 5.23
C PHE A 235 7.78 -3.67 6.66
N LYS A 236 6.84 -3.57 7.60
CA LYS A 236 7.07 -4.00 8.98
C LYS A 236 7.36 -5.50 9.04
N ARG A 237 6.53 -6.32 8.38
CA ARG A 237 6.71 -7.78 8.33
C ARG A 237 8.02 -8.16 7.62
N LEU A 238 8.30 -7.52 6.48
CA LEU A 238 9.54 -7.71 5.74
C LEU A 238 10.77 -7.45 6.62
N LYS A 239 10.83 -6.30 7.27
CA LYS A 239 11.98 -5.91 8.11
C LYS A 239 12.17 -6.81 9.33
N GLN A 240 11.07 -7.22 9.96
CA GLN A 240 11.13 -8.10 11.13
C GLN A 240 11.38 -9.57 10.76
N GLY A 241 10.75 -10.06 9.69
CA GLY A 241 10.83 -11.47 9.29
C GLY A 241 12.19 -11.86 8.69
N LEU A 242 12.81 -10.97 7.93
CA LEU A 242 14.05 -11.27 7.22
C LEU A 242 15.33 -10.79 7.93
N ASN A 243 15.22 -10.34 9.17
CA ASN A 243 16.36 -9.89 9.98
C ASN A 243 17.37 -9.02 9.22
N TRP A 244 16.95 -7.82 8.80
CA TRP A 244 17.78 -6.90 8.02
C TRP A 244 18.92 -6.29 8.82
N HIS A 245 18.88 -6.36 10.14
CA HIS A 245 19.84 -5.71 11.04
C HIS A 245 21.17 -6.47 11.20
N GLY A 246 21.25 -7.69 10.68
CA GLY A 246 22.42 -8.57 10.87
C GLY A 246 23.45 -8.54 9.73
N VAL A 247 23.35 -7.61 8.79
CA VAL A 247 24.17 -7.64 7.56
C VAL A 247 25.11 -6.43 7.52
N SER A 248 26.43 -6.67 7.53
CA SER A 248 27.45 -5.65 7.34
C SER A 248 28.17 -5.86 6.02
N ILE A 249 27.58 -5.39 4.92
CA ILE A 249 28.18 -5.45 3.58
C ILE A 249 28.34 -4.03 3.06
N LYS A 250 29.54 -3.63 2.66
CA LYS A 250 29.85 -2.28 2.14
C LYS A 250 29.78 -2.21 0.62
N ASP A 251 30.02 -3.32 -0.05
CA ASP A 251 30.02 -3.41 -1.50
C ASP A 251 28.57 -3.48 -2.03
N TRP A 252 28.24 -2.63 -3.01
CA TRP A 252 26.90 -2.51 -3.58
C TRP A 252 26.41 -3.77 -4.26
N ASP A 253 27.27 -4.46 -5.01
CA ASP A 253 26.89 -5.64 -5.78
C ASP A 253 26.56 -6.81 -4.86
N HIS A 254 27.38 -7.02 -3.84
CA HIS A 254 27.11 -8.03 -2.80
C HIS A 254 25.86 -7.68 -2.00
N LEU A 255 25.66 -6.40 -1.69
CA LEU A 255 24.51 -5.93 -0.95
C LEU A 255 23.22 -6.11 -1.74
N SER A 256 23.19 -5.67 -3.00
CA SER A 256 22.01 -5.79 -3.86
C SER A 256 21.66 -7.27 -4.09
N THR A 257 22.67 -8.14 -4.27
CA THR A 257 22.48 -9.59 -4.38
C THR A 257 21.86 -10.19 -3.12
N LEU A 258 22.33 -9.79 -1.93
CA LEU A 258 21.73 -10.27 -0.68
C LEU A 258 20.31 -9.76 -0.49
N VAL A 259 20.04 -8.50 -0.86
CA VAL A 259 18.68 -7.95 -0.85
C VAL A 259 17.77 -8.77 -1.74
N GLN A 260 18.19 -9.08 -2.96
CA GLN A 260 17.42 -9.91 -3.90
C GLN A 260 17.17 -11.33 -3.33
N LEU A 261 18.16 -11.97 -2.74
CA LEU A 261 17.98 -13.28 -2.09
C LEU A 261 16.94 -13.22 -0.96
N LYS A 262 16.97 -12.19 -0.13
CA LYS A 262 15.96 -11.99 0.91
C LYS A 262 14.58 -11.74 0.33
N LEU A 263 14.48 -11.03 -0.81
CA LEU A 263 13.22 -10.83 -1.50
C LEU A 263 12.67 -12.11 -2.11
N ILE A 264 13.53 -13.01 -2.61
CA ILE A 264 13.13 -14.37 -3.05
C ILE A 264 12.47 -15.12 -1.89
N VAL A 265 13.12 -15.13 -0.73
CA VAL A 265 12.56 -15.76 0.48
C VAL A 265 11.22 -15.13 0.85
N TRP A 266 11.08 -13.81 0.71
CA TRP A 266 9.82 -13.10 0.92
C TRP A 266 8.72 -13.55 -0.05
N CYS A 267 9.02 -13.64 -1.35
CA CYS A 267 8.05 -14.09 -2.36
C CYS A 267 7.57 -15.53 -2.10
N LEU A 268 8.50 -16.42 -1.79
CA LEU A 268 8.17 -17.81 -1.42
C LEU A 268 7.29 -17.87 -0.16
N GLN A 269 7.59 -17.04 0.82
CA GLN A 269 6.82 -16.93 2.04
C GLN A 269 5.42 -16.34 1.79
N GLU A 270 5.26 -15.35 0.90
CA GLU A 270 3.93 -14.84 0.51
C GLU A 270 3.09 -15.94 -0.15
N GLN A 271 3.67 -16.74 -1.02
CA GLN A 271 2.99 -17.88 -1.66
C GLN A 271 2.54 -18.91 -0.61
N GLU A 272 3.40 -19.24 0.35
CA GLU A 272 3.07 -20.17 1.42
C GLU A 272 1.97 -19.63 2.33
N GLN A 273 2.00 -18.33 2.67
CA GLN A 273 0.94 -17.69 3.45
C GLN A 273 -0.43 -17.77 2.76
N LEU A 274 -0.47 -17.57 1.46
CA LEU A 274 -1.72 -17.64 0.70
C LEU A 274 -2.27 -19.06 0.69
N TRP A 275 -1.41 -20.04 0.43
CA TRP A 275 -1.80 -21.44 0.50
C TRP A 275 -2.30 -21.83 1.90
N MET A 276 -1.58 -21.49 2.96
CA MET A 276 -2.03 -21.76 4.33
C MET A 276 -3.35 -21.07 4.68
N ARG A 277 -3.57 -19.83 4.23
CA ARG A 277 -4.84 -19.12 4.44
C ARG A 277 -6.00 -19.81 3.76
N GLU A 278 -5.79 -20.31 2.55
CA GLU A 278 -6.80 -21.08 1.82
C GLU A 278 -7.15 -22.38 2.54
N GLN A 279 -6.14 -23.15 2.94
CA GLN A 279 -6.34 -24.39 3.68
C GLN A 279 -7.01 -24.16 5.05
N LEU A 280 -6.56 -23.16 5.79
CA LEU A 280 -7.18 -22.79 7.08
C LEU A 280 -8.60 -22.25 6.90
N GLY A 281 -8.88 -21.53 5.82
CA GLY A 281 -10.24 -21.08 5.49
C GLY A 281 -11.21 -22.22 5.22
N GLN A 282 -10.73 -23.32 4.65
CA GLN A 282 -11.52 -24.53 4.43
C GLN A 282 -11.78 -25.31 5.75
N LEU A 283 -10.79 -25.33 6.65
CA LEU A 283 -10.91 -26.01 7.95
C LEU A 283 -11.75 -25.22 8.96
N ILE A 284 -11.58 -23.91 8.96
CA ILE A 284 -12.40 -23.01 9.75
C ILE A 284 -13.64 -22.80 8.89
N GLN A 285 -14.72 -23.53 9.16
CA GLN A 285 -16.05 -23.14 8.73
C GLN A 285 -16.37 -21.81 9.43
N LEU A 286 -15.71 -20.74 8.98
CA LEU A 286 -16.15 -19.39 9.30
C LEU A 286 -17.58 -19.36 8.75
N PRO A 287 -18.60 -19.05 9.57
CA PRO A 287 -19.94 -18.92 9.06
C PRO A 287 -19.84 -18.02 7.84
N GLN A 288 -20.19 -18.54 6.66
CA GLN A 288 -20.43 -17.74 5.48
C GLN A 288 -21.58 -16.83 5.89
N ARG A 289 -21.25 -15.72 6.55
CA ARG A 289 -22.20 -14.62 6.66
C ARG A 289 -22.43 -14.20 5.23
N ASP A 290 -23.65 -14.31 4.81
CA ASP A 290 -24.15 -13.71 3.60
C ASP A 290 -23.64 -12.27 3.57
N TRP A 291 -22.65 -12.02 2.73
CA TRP A 291 -21.95 -10.74 2.62
C TRP A 291 -22.86 -9.65 2.05
N GLN A 292 -24.14 -9.98 1.79
CA GLN A 292 -25.15 -9.06 1.25
C GLN A 292 -25.74 -8.11 2.29
N GLU A 293 -25.56 -8.37 3.61
CA GLU A 293 -26.16 -7.55 4.68
C GLU A 293 -25.16 -6.94 5.66
N ALA A 294 -23.92 -6.74 5.29
CA ALA A 294 -23.01 -5.96 6.14
C ALA A 294 -23.41 -4.47 6.09
N SER A 295 -24.49 -4.13 6.76
CA SER A 295 -24.81 -2.77 7.16
C SER A 295 -23.62 -2.17 7.92
N LEU A 296 -23.33 -0.91 7.64
CA LEU A 296 -22.22 -0.12 8.15
C LEU A 296 -22.34 0.27 9.64
N GLU A 297 -23.24 -0.34 10.38
CA GLU A 297 -23.40 -0.12 11.82
C GLU A 297 -22.34 -0.92 12.59
N PRO A 298 -21.65 -0.30 13.54
CA PRO A 298 -20.69 -0.97 14.39
C PRO A 298 -21.41 -1.69 15.51
N ASP A 299 -21.98 -2.85 15.20
CA ASP A 299 -22.69 -3.60 16.22
C ASP A 299 -21.76 -4.58 16.95
N GLU A 300 -21.96 -4.58 18.23
CA GLU A 300 -21.53 -5.38 19.36
C GLU A 300 -20.63 -6.59 19.09
N ALA A 301 -19.54 -6.58 19.82
CA ALA A 301 -18.60 -7.62 20.22
C ALA A 301 -19.01 -9.08 19.95
N SER A 302 -19.03 -9.53 18.71
CA SER A 302 -18.79 -10.93 18.47
C SER A 302 -17.29 -11.20 18.63
N ASP A 303 -16.91 -12.06 19.56
CA ASP A 303 -15.55 -12.60 19.78
C ASP A 303 -15.08 -13.31 18.49
N GLN A 304 -14.80 -12.56 17.44
CA GLN A 304 -14.34 -13.11 16.16
C GLN A 304 -12.85 -13.40 16.25
N TRP A 305 -12.50 -14.64 16.09
CA TRP A 305 -11.14 -15.09 15.88
C TRP A 305 -10.71 -14.78 14.44
N VAL A 306 -9.51 -14.26 14.29
CA VAL A 306 -8.91 -13.97 12.98
C VAL A 306 -7.53 -14.61 12.88
N ILE A 307 -7.14 -15.01 11.69
CA ILE A 307 -5.79 -15.49 11.43
C ILE A 307 -4.82 -14.34 11.60
N SER A 308 -3.89 -14.45 12.54
CA SER A 308 -2.85 -13.45 12.77
C SER A 308 -1.86 -13.46 11.62
N SER A 309 -1.84 -12.40 10.81
CA SER A 309 -0.87 -12.27 9.71
C SER A 309 0.58 -12.30 10.21
N TRP A 310 0.85 -11.86 11.43
CA TRP A 310 2.19 -11.92 12.01
C TRP A 310 2.61 -13.34 12.39
N LEU A 311 1.77 -14.05 13.13
CA LEU A 311 2.04 -15.44 13.51
C LEU A 311 2.16 -16.33 12.28
N LEU A 312 1.27 -16.12 11.28
CA LEU A 312 1.33 -16.81 10.01
C LEU A 312 2.67 -16.54 9.28
N THR A 313 3.13 -15.28 9.25
CA THR A 313 4.42 -14.93 8.67
C THR A 313 5.57 -15.68 9.33
N GLN A 314 5.58 -15.74 10.66
CA GLN A 314 6.64 -16.45 11.40
C GLN A 314 6.57 -17.97 11.16
N GLN A 315 5.38 -18.53 11.16
CA GLN A 315 5.18 -19.96 10.90
C GLN A 315 5.66 -20.32 9.49
N CYS A 316 5.23 -19.58 8.47
CA CYS A 316 5.65 -19.84 7.08
C CYS A 316 7.17 -19.75 6.88
N LEU A 317 7.88 -18.84 7.58
CA LEU A 317 9.34 -18.78 7.52
C LEU A 317 10.00 -20.04 8.13
N GLN A 318 9.42 -20.58 9.22
CA GLN A 318 9.91 -21.82 9.80
C GLN A 318 9.64 -23.02 8.88
N ASP A 319 8.42 -23.11 8.37
CA ASP A 319 7.97 -24.19 7.48
C ASP A 319 8.77 -24.20 6.19
N LEU A 320 9.01 -23.02 5.59
CA LEU A 320 9.84 -22.87 4.40
C LEU A 320 11.26 -23.39 4.62
N SER A 321 11.85 -23.13 5.79
CA SER A 321 13.16 -23.67 6.15
C SER A 321 13.16 -25.20 6.19
N MET A 322 12.09 -25.83 6.69
CA MET A 322 11.96 -27.28 6.76
C MET A 322 11.65 -27.90 5.40
N LEU A 323 10.83 -27.25 4.57
CA LEU A 323 10.52 -27.65 3.20
C LEU A 323 11.78 -27.60 2.32
N LEU A 324 12.54 -26.51 2.34
CA LEU A 324 13.76 -26.35 1.54
C LEU A 324 14.88 -27.34 1.94
N ARG A 325 14.88 -27.81 3.19
CA ARG A 325 15.79 -28.86 3.66
C ARG A 325 15.29 -30.28 3.35
N GLY A 326 14.15 -30.42 2.67
CA GLY A 326 13.53 -31.72 2.38
C GLY A 326 13.05 -32.50 3.62
N ARG A 327 12.95 -31.83 4.78
CA ARG A 327 12.52 -32.46 6.02
C ARG A 327 10.99 -32.57 6.15
N TRP A 328 10.26 -31.67 5.48
CA TRP A 328 8.80 -31.64 5.43
C TRP A 328 8.31 -31.68 4.00
N SER A 329 7.10 -32.21 3.80
CA SER A 329 6.35 -32.13 2.56
C SER A 329 5.09 -31.31 2.78
N ARG A 330 4.41 -30.88 1.72
CA ARG A 330 3.11 -30.22 1.82
C ARG A 330 2.05 -31.09 2.48
N GLN A 331 2.08 -32.40 2.25
CA GLN A 331 1.20 -33.34 2.97
C GLN A 331 1.44 -33.30 4.47
N HIS A 332 2.70 -33.21 4.90
CA HIS A 332 3.04 -33.09 6.32
C HIS A 332 2.45 -31.81 6.93
N LEU A 333 2.57 -30.69 6.22
CA LEU A 333 1.97 -29.43 6.66
C LEU A 333 0.45 -29.51 6.74
N GLN A 334 -0.22 -30.15 5.78
CA GLN A 334 -1.67 -30.36 5.82
C GLN A 334 -2.12 -31.12 7.06
N CYS A 335 -1.38 -32.17 7.45
CA CYS A 335 -1.65 -32.89 8.69
C CYS A 335 -1.47 -32.04 9.96
N CYS A 336 -0.58 -31.07 9.94
CA CYS A 336 -0.33 -30.17 11.07
C CYS A 336 -1.31 -28.98 11.16
N LEU A 337 -2.03 -28.66 10.09
CA LEU A 337 -2.92 -27.50 10.03
C LEU A 337 -3.96 -27.43 11.17
N PRO A 338 -4.63 -28.51 11.59
CA PRO A 338 -5.59 -28.47 12.70
C PRO A 338 -4.96 -28.03 14.03
N LEU A 339 -3.69 -28.39 14.25
CA LEU A 339 -2.94 -27.97 15.44
C LEU A 339 -2.51 -26.51 15.32
N LEU A 340 -2.02 -26.11 14.15
CA LEU A 340 -1.59 -24.75 13.84
C LEU A 340 -2.75 -23.75 13.89
N GLN A 341 -3.97 -24.19 13.57
CA GLN A 341 -5.16 -23.36 13.61
C GLN A 341 -5.31 -22.64 14.94
N ARG A 342 -5.18 -23.35 16.05
CA ARG A 342 -5.30 -22.75 17.41
C ARG A 342 -4.20 -21.76 17.71
N TYR A 343 -2.99 -22.02 17.22
CA TYR A 343 -1.84 -21.13 17.39
C TYR A 343 -1.93 -19.87 16.54
N LEU A 344 -2.41 -20.00 15.29
CA LEU A 344 -2.48 -18.91 14.33
C LEU A 344 -3.68 -17.99 14.56
N LEU A 345 -4.71 -18.47 15.29
CA LEU A 345 -5.86 -17.67 15.64
C LEU A 345 -5.51 -16.67 16.74
N SER A 346 -5.89 -15.44 16.56
CA SER A 346 -5.83 -14.39 17.57
C SER A 346 -7.20 -13.76 17.75
N ARG A 347 -7.53 -13.39 19.01
CA ARG A 347 -8.72 -12.56 19.24
C ARG A 347 -8.58 -11.26 18.46
N LYS A 348 -9.64 -10.85 17.80
CA LYS A 348 -9.69 -9.59 17.07
C LYS A 348 -9.36 -8.43 18.00
N ARG A 349 -8.08 -8.13 18.12
CA ARG A 349 -7.63 -6.96 18.88
C ARG A 349 -7.75 -5.73 18.00
N ARG A 350 -8.86 -4.98 18.17
CA ARG A 350 -9.11 -3.62 17.69
C ARG A 350 -9.18 -3.41 16.16
N LYS A 351 -10.04 -2.48 15.78
CA LYS A 351 -10.45 -1.91 14.47
C LYS A 351 -9.44 -1.91 13.28
N ARG A 352 -8.14 -2.11 13.47
CA ARG A 352 -7.13 -2.01 12.39
C ARG A 352 -7.05 -3.23 11.48
N THR A 353 -7.18 -4.45 12.02
CA THR A 353 -7.13 -5.68 11.20
C THR A 353 -8.43 -5.86 10.41
N HIS A 354 -9.53 -5.34 10.94
CA HIS A 354 -10.82 -5.30 10.26
C HIS A 354 -10.80 -4.39 9.04
N GLN A 355 -10.02 -3.31 9.06
CA GLN A 355 -9.91 -2.38 7.92
C GLN A 355 -9.29 -3.03 6.68
N GLU A 356 -8.38 -3.99 6.81
CA GLU A 356 -7.77 -4.66 5.65
C GLU A 356 -8.80 -5.48 4.89
N THR A 357 -9.47 -6.39 5.59
CA THR A 357 -10.47 -7.28 4.98
C THR A 357 -11.68 -6.48 4.48
N THR A 358 -12.16 -5.52 5.28
CA THR A 358 -13.28 -4.65 4.90
C THR A 358 -12.93 -3.77 3.70
N SER A 359 -11.73 -3.22 3.64
CA SER A 359 -11.29 -2.42 2.48
C SER A 359 -11.20 -3.26 1.21
N ARG A 360 -10.69 -4.49 1.28
CA ARG A 360 -10.63 -5.40 0.13
C ARG A 360 -12.02 -5.79 -0.37
N ILE A 361 -12.91 -6.19 0.54
CA ILE A 361 -14.28 -6.56 0.19
C ILE A 361 -15.03 -5.37 -0.40
N TRP A 362 -14.95 -4.21 0.23
CA TRP A 362 -15.57 -3.00 -0.26
C TRP A 362 -15.07 -2.61 -1.66
N LEU A 363 -13.76 -2.65 -1.88
CA LEU A 363 -13.14 -2.35 -3.18
C LEU A 363 -13.54 -3.37 -4.24
N SER A 364 -13.55 -4.65 -3.91
CA SER A 364 -14.00 -5.70 -4.83
C SER A 364 -15.46 -5.47 -5.24
N GLN A 365 -16.35 -5.23 -4.29
CA GLN A 365 -17.77 -4.95 -4.57
C GLN A 365 -17.95 -3.68 -5.39
N LYS A 366 -17.18 -2.61 -5.10
CA LYS A 366 -17.25 -1.38 -5.86
C LYS A 366 -16.79 -1.57 -7.29
N LEU A 367 -15.65 -2.23 -7.52
CA LEU A 367 -15.15 -2.49 -8.85
C LEU A 367 -16.13 -3.35 -9.66
N THR A 368 -16.79 -4.31 -9.03
CA THR A 368 -17.84 -5.10 -9.69
C THR A 368 -19.04 -4.24 -10.11
N ARG A 369 -19.44 -3.23 -9.32
CA ARG A 369 -20.56 -2.33 -9.67
C ARG A 369 -20.23 -1.34 -10.77
N LEU A 370 -18.95 -0.92 -10.89
CA LEU A 370 -18.51 0.01 -11.92
C LEU A 370 -18.36 -0.62 -13.30
N MET A 371 -18.63 -1.91 -13.41
CA MET A 371 -18.60 -2.62 -14.67
C MET A 371 -19.88 -2.45 -15.43
N PRO A 372 -19.81 -2.11 -16.73
CA PRO A 372 -20.98 -2.25 -17.57
C PRO A 372 -21.43 -3.71 -17.44
N SER A 373 -22.69 -3.90 -17.03
CA SER A 373 -23.35 -5.17 -17.21
C SER A 373 -23.27 -5.46 -18.71
N ASN A 374 -22.41 -6.38 -19.13
CA ASN A 374 -22.56 -6.99 -20.43
C ASN A 374 -23.89 -7.72 -20.34
N ALA A 375 -24.94 -6.99 -20.66
CA ALA A 375 -26.22 -7.57 -20.98
C ALA A 375 -25.99 -8.43 -22.22
N ALA A 376 -26.31 -9.70 -22.06
CA ALA A 376 -26.65 -10.74 -23.01
C ALA A 376 -26.22 -10.54 -24.45
#